data_efa6a85e32604076d551e9772da31c7f
#
_entry.id   efa6a85e32604076d551e9772da31c7f
#
_cell.length_a   1.000
_cell.length_b   1.000
_cell.length_c   1.000
_cell.angle_alpha   90.00
_cell.angle_beta   90.00
_cell.angle_gamma   90.00
#
_symmetry.space_group_name_H-M   'P 1'
#
loop_
_entity.id
_entity.type
_entity.pdbx_description
1 polymer ?
#
loop_
_entity_poly.entity_id
_entity_poly.type
_entity_poly.pdbx_seq_one_letter_code
_entity_poly.pdbx_strand_id
1 'polypeptide(L)'
;VLLYVTDMVETPDKNADFIEKVGHMKVPVLVLVNKIDLSDQKALAAKVEEWHAVLPQAEIIPISALHRFNVDVVLRRIKELLPENPAYFDQDQLTDKPARFFVTEIIREKILLYYDKEIPYSVEVVVEKFREDDKKIHINAVIYVERESQKGINILRYKNGTARKVLQK
;
A
#
# COMPACT_ATOMS: atom_id res chain seq x y z
N VAL A 1 8.26 -4.18 16.31
CA VAL A 1 9.01 -4.23 15.04
C VAL A 1 8.64 -3.01 14.22
N LEU A 2 9.63 -2.32 13.65
CA LEU A 2 9.44 -1.21 12.71
C LEU A 2 9.81 -1.69 11.30
N LEU A 3 8.94 -1.45 10.33
CA LEU A 3 9.23 -1.70 8.92
C LEU A 3 9.47 -0.35 8.23
N TYR A 4 10.67 -0.14 7.71
CA TYR A 4 11.00 0.98 6.86
C TYR A 4 11.00 0.50 5.40
N VAL A 5 10.05 0.95 4.62
CA VAL A 5 9.91 0.55 3.21
C VAL A 5 10.50 1.63 2.31
N THR A 6 11.49 1.27 1.53
CA THR A 6 12.17 2.13 0.56
C THR A 6 12.26 1.44 -0.81
N ASP A 7 12.90 2.05 -1.78
CA ASP A 7 13.13 1.45 -3.08
C ASP A 7 14.55 1.71 -3.61
N MET A 8 14.83 1.25 -4.83
CA MET A 8 16.15 1.38 -5.46
C MET A 8 16.54 2.82 -5.82
N VAL A 9 15.57 3.75 -5.83
CA VAL A 9 15.79 5.16 -6.23
C VAL A 9 16.00 6.07 -5.02
N GLU A 10 15.30 5.77 -3.92
CA GLU A 10 15.38 6.57 -2.70
C GLU A 10 16.76 6.48 -2.05
N THR A 11 17.28 7.63 -1.61
CA THR A 11 18.54 7.72 -0.88
C THR A 11 18.29 8.12 0.58
N PRO A 12 19.12 7.65 1.54
CA PRO A 12 18.96 7.98 2.96
C PRO A 12 18.91 9.48 3.23
N ASP A 13 19.66 10.28 2.48
CA ASP A 13 19.78 11.73 2.69
C ASP A 13 18.46 12.48 2.61
N LYS A 14 17.52 11.98 1.80
CA LYS A 14 16.22 12.63 1.63
C LYS A 14 15.35 12.64 2.88
N ASN A 15 15.59 11.70 3.78
CA ASN A 15 14.81 11.51 5.00
C ASN A 15 15.71 11.43 6.24
N ALA A 16 16.83 12.16 6.25
CA ALA A 16 17.86 12.08 7.30
C ALA A 16 17.29 12.23 8.71
N ASP A 17 16.45 13.23 8.96
CA ASP A 17 15.83 13.47 10.27
C ASP A 17 14.95 12.31 10.75
N PHE A 18 14.28 11.61 9.81
CA PHE A 18 13.46 10.46 10.14
C PHE A 18 14.33 9.23 10.41
N ILE A 19 15.36 9.03 9.60
CA ILE A 19 16.32 7.93 9.74
C ILE A 19 17.07 8.04 11.07
N GLU A 20 17.47 9.24 11.47
CA GLU A 20 18.08 9.49 12.79
C GLU A 20 17.13 9.04 13.91
N LYS A 21 15.86 9.38 13.84
CA LYS A 21 14.85 8.93 14.82
C LYS A 21 14.73 7.41 14.84
N VAL A 22 14.70 6.77 13.68
CA VAL A 22 14.65 5.30 13.53
C VAL A 22 15.90 4.66 14.14
N GLY A 23 17.07 5.26 13.94
CA GLY A 23 18.35 4.82 14.52
C GLY A 23 18.37 4.80 16.04
N HIS A 24 17.60 5.67 16.69
CA HIS A 24 17.49 5.73 18.15
C HIS A 24 16.39 4.83 18.74
N MET A 25 15.61 4.16 17.91
CA MET A 25 14.53 3.28 18.39
C MET A 25 15.09 1.99 19.00
N LYS A 26 14.48 1.58 20.12
CA LYS A 26 14.85 0.33 20.83
C LYS A 26 14.08 -0.90 20.33
N VAL A 27 13.39 -0.80 19.19
CA VAL A 27 12.65 -1.90 18.59
C VAL A 27 13.42 -2.47 17.39
N PRO A 28 13.27 -3.76 17.06
CA PRO A 28 13.85 -4.31 15.85
C PRO A 28 13.39 -3.53 14.62
N VAL A 29 14.32 -3.20 13.74
CA VAL A 29 14.08 -2.45 12.51
C VAL A 29 14.37 -3.34 11.30
N LEU A 30 13.42 -3.46 10.41
CA LEU A 30 13.58 -4.10 9.10
C LEU A 30 13.50 -3.04 8.01
N VAL A 31 14.56 -2.87 7.23
CA VAL A 31 14.57 -2.01 6.03
C VAL A 31 14.27 -2.87 4.81
N LEU A 32 13.16 -2.59 4.17
CA LEU A 32 12.70 -3.32 2.99
C LEU A 32 13.04 -2.53 1.73
N VAL A 33 14.06 -2.95 1.00
CA VAL A 33 14.45 -2.33 -0.29
C VAL A 33 13.60 -2.96 -1.38
N ASN A 34 12.53 -2.27 -1.79
CA ASN A 34 11.57 -2.77 -2.77
C ASN A 34 11.98 -2.44 -4.23
N LYS A 35 11.25 -3.01 -5.18
CA LYS A 35 11.43 -2.84 -6.62
C LYS A 35 12.79 -3.28 -7.15
N ILE A 36 13.40 -4.31 -6.53
CA ILE A 36 14.69 -4.84 -6.98
C ILE A 36 14.65 -5.42 -8.40
N ASP A 37 13.46 -5.73 -8.91
CA ASP A 37 13.21 -6.17 -10.28
C ASP A 37 13.57 -5.10 -11.32
N LEU A 38 13.72 -3.83 -10.92
CA LEU A 38 14.11 -2.72 -11.78
C LEU A 38 15.63 -2.43 -11.76
N SER A 39 16.43 -3.27 -11.09
CA SER A 39 17.87 -3.04 -10.92
C SER A 39 18.70 -4.30 -11.17
N ASP A 40 19.99 -4.10 -11.39
CA ASP A 40 20.94 -5.20 -11.47
C ASP A 40 21.50 -5.58 -10.08
N GLN A 41 22.19 -6.72 -10.03
CA GLN A 41 22.76 -7.26 -8.80
C GLN A 41 23.83 -6.33 -8.16
N LYS A 42 24.60 -5.60 -8.99
CA LYS A 42 25.64 -4.71 -8.52
C LYS A 42 25.03 -3.47 -7.86
N ALA A 43 24.03 -2.87 -8.49
CA ALA A 43 23.29 -1.73 -7.94
C ALA A 43 22.57 -2.12 -6.64
N LEU A 44 21.99 -3.31 -6.60
CA LEU A 44 21.36 -3.83 -5.39
C LEU A 44 22.35 -3.98 -4.24
N ALA A 45 23.50 -4.59 -4.49
CA ALA A 45 24.55 -4.75 -3.45
C ALA A 45 24.99 -3.38 -2.90
N ALA A 46 25.23 -2.41 -3.78
CA ALA A 46 25.59 -1.05 -3.36
C ALA A 46 24.48 -0.38 -2.52
N LYS A 47 23.20 -0.59 -2.89
CA LYS A 47 22.06 -0.05 -2.14
C LYS A 47 21.93 -0.67 -0.75
N VAL A 48 22.16 -1.97 -0.61
CA VAL A 48 22.18 -2.65 0.68
C VAL A 48 23.27 -2.11 1.58
N GLU A 49 24.49 -1.93 1.05
CA GLU A 49 25.61 -1.34 1.80
C GLU A 49 25.33 0.11 2.22
N GLU A 50 24.71 0.91 1.35
CA GLU A 50 24.29 2.28 1.65
C GLU A 50 23.35 2.32 2.87
N TRP A 51 22.30 1.49 2.88
CA TRP A 51 21.38 1.42 4.01
C TRP A 51 22.02 0.84 5.27
N HIS A 52 22.90 -0.15 5.12
CA HIS A 52 23.61 -0.73 6.25
C HIS A 52 24.57 0.27 6.92
N ALA A 53 25.19 1.15 6.15
CA ALA A 53 26.06 2.20 6.69
C ALA A 53 25.30 3.23 7.55
N VAL A 54 24.03 3.50 7.19
CA VAL A 54 23.21 4.50 7.88
C VAL A 54 22.44 3.91 9.06
N LEU A 55 21.96 2.66 8.93
CA LEU A 55 21.21 1.94 9.96
C LEU A 55 21.86 0.57 10.24
N PRO A 56 23.05 0.55 10.89
CA PRO A 56 23.81 -0.69 11.09
C PRO A 56 23.09 -1.72 11.98
N GLN A 57 22.14 -1.28 12.81
CA GLN A 57 21.33 -2.15 13.67
C GLN A 57 20.12 -2.75 12.95
N ALA A 58 19.78 -2.27 11.74
CA ALA A 58 18.65 -2.74 10.98
C ALA A 58 19.00 -3.98 10.14
N GLU A 59 18.06 -4.89 10.02
CA GLU A 59 18.13 -5.97 9.04
C GLU A 59 17.60 -5.47 7.69
N ILE A 60 18.41 -5.56 6.65
CA ILE A 60 18.06 -5.07 5.31
C ILE A 60 17.61 -6.25 4.46
N ILE A 61 16.37 -6.19 3.96
CA ILE A 61 15.77 -7.24 3.17
C ILE A 61 15.39 -6.69 1.80
N PRO A 62 16.12 -7.08 0.74
CA PRO A 62 15.71 -6.79 -0.63
C PRO A 62 14.44 -7.55 -1.01
N ILE A 63 13.45 -6.83 -1.56
CA ILE A 63 12.18 -7.43 -1.97
C ILE A 63 11.73 -6.94 -3.36
N SER A 64 10.90 -7.74 -4.01
CA SER A 64 10.01 -7.28 -5.07
C SER A 64 8.57 -7.62 -4.70
N ALA A 65 7.83 -6.63 -4.26
CA ALA A 65 6.42 -6.81 -3.92
C ALA A 65 5.60 -7.25 -5.15
N LEU A 66 5.93 -6.71 -6.34
CA LEU A 66 5.27 -7.04 -7.59
C LEU A 66 5.42 -8.53 -7.93
N HIS A 67 6.63 -9.07 -7.80
CA HIS A 67 6.95 -10.47 -8.10
C HIS A 67 6.91 -11.40 -6.87
N ARG A 68 6.48 -10.88 -5.72
CA ARG A 68 6.42 -11.60 -4.43
C ARG A 68 7.76 -12.18 -3.97
N PHE A 69 8.88 -11.63 -4.47
CA PHE A 69 10.20 -12.08 -4.06
C PHE A 69 10.50 -11.62 -2.63
N ASN A 70 10.92 -12.54 -1.77
CA ASN A 70 11.22 -12.35 -0.34
C ASN A 70 10.07 -11.79 0.53
N VAL A 71 8.83 -11.72 0.05
CA VAL A 71 7.69 -11.25 0.86
C VAL A 71 7.38 -12.23 2.01
N ASP A 72 7.52 -13.51 1.76
CA ASP A 72 7.38 -14.58 2.77
C ASP A 72 8.50 -14.51 3.82
N VAL A 73 9.73 -14.15 3.42
CA VAL A 73 10.86 -13.92 4.33
C VAL A 73 10.52 -12.77 5.28
N VAL A 74 10.03 -11.64 4.75
CA VAL A 74 9.61 -10.50 5.58
C VAL A 74 8.56 -10.93 6.61
N LEU A 75 7.52 -11.63 6.19
CA LEU A 75 6.45 -12.08 7.09
C LEU A 75 6.99 -13.02 8.18
N ARG A 76 7.89 -13.92 7.83
CA ARG A 76 8.56 -14.81 8.81
C ARG A 76 9.38 -13.98 9.81
N ARG A 77 10.19 -13.03 9.34
CA ARG A 77 11.01 -12.20 10.22
C ARG A 77 10.15 -11.33 11.16
N ILE A 78 9.04 -10.78 10.68
CA ILE A 78 8.09 -10.06 11.53
C ILE A 78 7.62 -10.96 12.67
N LYS A 79 7.17 -12.19 12.35
CA LYS A 79 6.66 -13.13 13.35
C LYS A 79 7.73 -13.52 14.39
N GLU A 80 8.98 -13.72 13.96
CA GLU A 80 10.10 -14.06 14.84
C GLU A 80 10.51 -12.92 15.78
N LEU A 81 10.34 -11.66 15.34
CA LEU A 81 10.74 -10.47 16.07
C LEU A 81 9.61 -9.89 16.95
N LEU A 82 8.37 -10.36 16.77
CA LEU A 82 7.25 -9.94 17.62
C LEU A 82 7.32 -10.68 18.96
N PRO A 83 7.15 -9.96 20.09
CA PRO A 83 7.02 -10.60 21.40
C PRO A 83 5.69 -11.36 21.49
N GLU A 84 5.67 -12.44 22.24
CA GLU A 84 4.42 -13.11 22.62
C GLU A 84 3.61 -12.22 23.56
N ASN A 85 2.38 -11.96 23.19
CA ASN A 85 1.43 -11.16 23.96
C ASN A 85 0.03 -11.79 23.86
N PRO A 86 -0.85 -11.54 24.85
CA PRO A 86 -2.28 -11.81 24.67
C PRO A 86 -2.83 -11.10 23.43
N ALA A 87 -3.84 -11.69 22.81
CA ALA A 87 -4.48 -11.10 21.65
C ALA A 87 -5.09 -9.72 21.99
N TYR A 88 -4.78 -8.71 21.17
CA TYR A 88 -5.38 -7.37 21.32
C TYR A 88 -6.77 -7.28 20.67
N PHE A 89 -7.07 -8.19 19.77
CA PHE A 89 -8.32 -8.28 19.02
C PHE A 89 -8.90 -9.68 19.18
N ASP A 90 -10.21 -9.81 19.06
CA ASP A 90 -10.87 -11.11 19.06
C ASP A 90 -10.36 -11.99 17.90
N GLN A 91 -10.26 -13.30 18.12
CA GLN A 91 -9.65 -14.21 17.14
C GLN A 91 -10.44 -14.33 15.82
N ASP A 92 -11.71 -14.01 15.85
CA ASP A 92 -12.63 -13.96 14.70
C ASP A 92 -12.70 -12.57 14.05
N GLN A 93 -12.09 -11.55 14.64
CA GLN A 93 -12.02 -10.21 14.07
C GLN A 93 -10.90 -10.12 13.01
N LEU A 94 -11.26 -10.21 11.73
CA LEU A 94 -10.31 -10.12 10.62
C LEU A 94 -9.74 -8.70 10.41
N THR A 95 -10.49 -7.66 10.81
CA THR A 95 -10.12 -6.26 10.54
C THR A 95 -10.91 -5.30 11.43
N ASP A 96 -10.35 -4.12 11.67
CA ASP A 96 -11.00 -2.98 12.32
C ASP A 96 -11.77 -2.08 11.33
N LYS A 97 -11.67 -2.36 10.02
CA LYS A 97 -12.26 -1.53 8.97
C LYS A 97 -13.67 -2.00 8.60
N PRO A 98 -14.62 -1.08 8.38
CA PRO A 98 -15.97 -1.42 7.93
C PRO A 98 -15.96 -1.91 6.46
N ALA A 99 -16.98 -2.68 6.07
CA ALA A 99 -17.11 -3.20 4.70
C ALA A 99 -17.03 -2.12 3.62
N ARG A 100 -17.54 -0.91 3.89
CA ARG A 100 -17.44 0.23 2.98
C ARG A 100 -16.00 0.63 2.64
N PHE A 101 -15.07 0.47 3.58
CA PHE A 101 -13.66 0.74 3.35
C PHE A 101 -13.09 -0.19 2.26
N PHE A 102 -13.37 -1.48 2.36
CA PHE A 102 -12.90 -2.44 1.35
C PHE A 102 -13.46 -2.17 -0.02
N VAL A 103 -14.72 -1.73 -0.11
CA VAL A 103 -15.32 -1.31 -1.40
C VAL A 103 -14.56 -0.12 -1.99
N THR A 104 -14.23 0.87 -1.17
CA THR A 104 -13.42 2.02 -1.60
C THR A 104 -12.09 1.57 -2.17
N GLU A 105 -11.38 0.69 -1.46
CA GLU A 105 -10.07 0.19 -1.89
C GLU A 105 -10.16 -0.72 -3.14
N ILE A 106 -11.19 -1.54 -3.27
CA ILE A 106 -11.43 -2.34 -4.48
C ILE A 106 -11.65 -1.43 -5.70
N ILE A 107 -12.45 -0.38 -5.56
CA ILE A 107 -12.68 0.58 -6.64
C ILE A 107 -11.37 1.29 -7.00
N ARG A 108 -10.61 1.73 -6.01
CA ARG A 108 -9.31 2.37 -6.20
C ARG A 108 -8.30 1.45 -6.89
N GLU A 109 -8.22 0.19 -6.47
CA GLU A 109 -7.40 -0.82 -7.15
C GLU A 109 -7.75 -0.94 -8.63
N LYS A 110 -9.05 -1.00 -8.96
CA LYS A 110 -9.48 -1.08 -10.37
C LYS A 110 -9.12 0.18 -11.15
N ILE A 111 -9.20 1.35 -10.54
CA ILE A 111 -8.73 2.59 -11.17
C ILE A 111 -7.23 2.49 -11.47
N LEU A 112 -6.41 2.04 -10.51
CA LEU A 112 -4.97 1.86 -10.69
C LEU A 112 -4.62 0.85 -11.80
N LEU A 113 -5.44 -0.20 -11.97
CA LEU A 113 -5.20 -1.26 -12.96
C LEU A 113 -5.66 -0.91 -14.38
N TYR A 114 -6.74 -0.13 -14.51
CA TYR A 114 -7.38 0.10 -15.81
C TYR A 114 -7.17 1.49 -16.38
N TYR A 115 -6.57 2.39 -15.63
CA TYR A 115 -6.27 3.73 -16.10
C TYR A 115 -4.76 3.99 -16.12
N ASP A 116 -4.32 4.63 -17.20
CA ASP A 116 -2.92 4.97 -17.42
C ASP A 116 -2.59 6.39 -16.95
N LYS A 117 -1.29 6.68 -16.89
CA LYS A 117 -0.71 8.01 -16.65
C LYS A 117 -0.98 8.52 -15.22
N GLU A 118 -1.37 9.78 -15.13
CA GLU A 118 -1.52 10.51 -13.87
C GLU A 118 -2.87 10.30 -13.18
N ILE A 119 -3.88 9.74 -13.89
CA ILE A 119 -5.25 9.61 -13.39
C ILE A 119 -5.32 8.82 -12.07
N PRO A 120 -4.63 7.67 -11.93
CA PRO A 120 -4.69 6.88 -10.70
C PRO A 120 -4.25 7.61 -9.44
N TYR A 121 -3.36 8.58 -9.58
CA TYR A 121 -2.80 9.33 -8.43
C TYR A 121 -3.61 10.58 -8.07
N SER A 122 -4.52 10.98 -8.97
CA SER A 122 -5.34 12.18 -8.85
C SER A 122 -6.81 11.86 -8.58
N VAL A 123 -7.11 10.70 -8.00
CA VAL A 123 -8.47 10.29 -7.71
C VAL A 123 -8.68 9.98 -6.23
N GLU A 124 -9.83 10.39 -5.73
CA GLU A 124 -10.34 10.00 -4.43
C GLU A 124 -11.65 9.25 -4.60
N VAL A 125 -11.81 8.13 -3.91
CA VAL A 125 -13.03 7.32 -3.95
C VAL A 125 -13.73 7.40 -2.60
N VAL A 126 -15.00 7.79 -2.61
CA VAL A 126 -15.82 7.88 -1.41
C VAL A 126 -17.09 7.05 -1.58
N VAL A 127 -17.35 6.14 -0.66
CA VAL A 127 -18.62 5.40 -0.60
C VAL A 127 -19.63 6.20 0.23
N GLU A 128 -20.58 6.86 -0.45
CA GLU A 128 -21.60 7.68 0.20
C GLU A 128 -22.70 6.82 0.84
N LYS A 129 -23.16 5.77 0.12
CA LYS A 129 -24.20 4.88 0.59
C LYS A 129 -23.74 3.44 0.50
N PHE A 130 -23.95 2.71 1.58
CA PHE A 130 -23.73 1.27 1.66
C PHE A 130 -24.93 0.68 2.40
N ARG A 131 -25.74 -0.08 1.69
CA ARG A 131 -26.93 -0.73 2.23
C ARG A 131 -26.96 -2.18 1.80
N GLU A 132 -27.09 -3.05 2.77
CA GLU A 132 -27.19 -4.48 2.60
C GLU A 132 -28.65 -4.91 2.80
N ASP A 133 -29.18 -5.60 1.81
CA ASP A 133 -30.47 -6.29 1.84
C ASP A 133 -30.19 -7.80 1.77
N ASP A 134 -31.17 -8.65 2.10
CA ASP A 134 -31.02 -10.13 2.15
C ASP A 134 -30.42 -10.77 0.88
N LYS A 135 -30.52 -10.12 -0.26
CA LYS A 135 -30.10 -10.65 -1.56
C LYS A 135 -29.05 -9.80 -2.28
N LYS A 136 -28.85 -8.55 -1.87
CA LYS A 136 -28.01 -7.59 -2.61
C LYS A 136 -27.38 -6.57 -1.69
N ILE A 137 -26.19 -6.12 -2.08
CA ILE A 137 -25.54 -4.95 -1.49
C ILE A 137 -25.68 -3.79 -2.48
N HIS A 138 -26.29 -2.70 -2.02
CA HIS A 138 -26.43 -1.47 -2.77
C HIS A 138 -25.34 -0.51 -2.38
N ILE A 139 -24.49 -0.14 -3.33
CA ILE A 139 -23.34 0.72 -3.12
C ILE A 139 -23.47 1.94 -4.02
N ASN A 140 -23.35 3.13 -3.43
CA ASN A 140 -23.19 4.37 -4.15
C ASN A 140 -21.82 4.95 -3.83
N ALA A 141 -20.93 4.98 -4.82
CA ALA A 141 -19.60 5.51 -4.70
C ALA A 141 -19.42 6.70 -5.64
N VAL A 142 -18.70 7.72 -5.14
CA VAL A 142 -18.31 8.90 -5.89
C VAL A 142 -16.80 8.87 -6.07
N ILE A 143 -16.36 9.13 -7.30
CA ILE A 143 -14.96 9.24 -7.66
C ILE A 143 -14.69 10.73 -7.93
N TYR A 144 -13.89 11.34 -7.07
CA TYR A 144 -13.42 12.71 -7.25
C TYR A 144 -12.16 12.71 -8.11
N VAL A 145 -12.06 13.69 -9.00
CA VAL A 145 -10.92 13.87 -9.91
C VAL A 145 -10.49 15.33 -9.88
N GLU A 146 -9.19 15.58 -10.09
CA GLU A 146 -8.64 16.94 -10.04
C GLU A 146 -9.01 17.80 -11.24
N ARG A 147 -9.18 17.18 -12.43
CA ARG A 147 -9.38 17.91 -13.69
C ARG A 147 -10.69 17.51 -14.38
N GLU A 148 -11.38 18.47 -14.97
CA GLU A 148 -12.61 18.26 -15.77
C GLU A 148 -12.42 17.23 -16.90
N SER A 149 -11.27 17.25 -17.58
CA SER A 149 -10.95 16.28 -18.64
C SER A 149 -10.92 14.83 -18.18
N GLN A 150 -10.66 14.59 -16.89
CA GLN A 150 -10.62 13.25 -16.29
C GLN A 150 -12.02 12.69 -16.02
N LYS A 151 -13.04 13.52 -15.89
CA LYS A 151 -14.43 13.09 -15.65
C LYS A 151 -14.99 12.22 -16.79
N GLY A 152 -14.62 12.52 -18.03
CA GLY A 152 -15.07 11.77 -19.20
C GLY A 152 -14.48 10.35 -19.31
N ILE A 153 -13.31 10.15 -18.71
CA ILE A 153 -12.55 8.89 -18.78
C ILE A 153 -13.04 7.90 -17.73
N ASN A 154 -13.54 8.37 -16.59
CA ASN A 154 -13.93 7.56 -15.43
C ASN A 154 -15.32 6.89 -15.56
N ILE A 155 -15.85 6.70 -16.77
CA ILE A 155 -17.10 5.94 -16.97
C ILE A 155 -16.76 4.45 -17.06
N LEU A 156 -16.70 3.79 -15.90
CA LEU A 156 -16.65 2.32 -15.83
C LEU A 156 -17.96 1.74 -16.36
N ARG A 157 -17.95 1.23 -17.60
CA ARG A 157 -19.03 0.38 -18.11
C ARG A 157 -18.89 -1.01 -17.48
N TYR A 158 -19.60 -1.26 -16.41
CA TYR A 158 -19.81 -2.62 -15.92
C TYR A 158 -20.88 -3.31 -16.79
N LYS A 159 -20.53 -4.42 -17.43
CA LYS A 159 -21.37 -5.09 -18.44
C LYS A 159 -22.62 -5.81 -17.88
N ASN A 160 -22.81 -5.91 -16.55
CA ASN A 160 -23.94 -6.60 -15.93
C ASN A 160 -24.53 -5.93 -14.69
N GLY A 161 -24.37 -4.64 -14.53
CA GLY A 161 -25.01 -3.88 -13.46
C GLY A 161 -25.08 -2.41 -13.86
N THR A 162 -26.24 -1.80 -13.68
CA THR A 162 -26.51 -0.43 -14.09
C THR A 162 -25.63 0.55 -13.29
N ALA A 163 -24.50 0.93 -13.83
CA ALA A 163 -23.76 2.09 -13.33
C ALA A 163 -24.47 3.35 -13.87
N ARG A 164 -25.18 4.05 -13.01
CA ARG A 164 -25.68 5.40 -13.32
C ARG A 164 -24.57 6.40 -13.10
N LYS A 165 -24.32 7.22 -14.13
CA LYS A 165 -23.51 8.41 -14.08
C LYS A 165 -23.91 9.28 -12.89
N VAL A 166 -23.05 9.37 -11.89
CA VAL A 166 -23.22 10.39 -10.85
C VAL A 166 -22.48 11.63 -11.34
N LEU A 167 -23.24 12.58 -11.78
CA LEU A 167 -22.74 13.92 -12.05
C LEU A 167 -22.62 14.69 -10.76
N GLN A 168 -21.41 15.26 -10.56
CA GLN A 168 -21.09 16.12 -9.52
C GLN A 168 -21.45 17.54 -9.66
N LYS A 169 -21.55 18.24 -8.56
CA LYS A 169 -21.50 19.73 -8.46
C LYS A 169 -20.09 20.23 -8.45
#